data_e9139416cd9ed335007e42931a7c8976
#
_entry.id   e9139416cd9ed335007e42931a7c8976
#
_cell.length_a   1.000
_cell.length_b   1.000
_cell.length_c   1.000
_cell.angle_alpha   90.00
_cell.angle_beta   90.00
_cell.angle_gamma   90.00
#
_symmetry.space_group_name_H-M   'P 1'
#
loop_
_entity.id
_entity.type
_entity.pdbx_description
1 polymer ?
#
loop_
_entity_poly.entity_id
_entity_poly.type
_entity_poly.pdbx_seq_one_letter_code
_entity_poly.pdbx_strand_id
1 'polypeptide(L)'
;MTDGLGADGVIICGGGDEVFTQAVDMVRYGIGTVSNVNYYGGTGSIGYPKFSGGRGMAGKTIHMELARGGRARIERMLKMVQYKRVDPGKMVTHRLHGLDKVEEALELMHHKPKDLVKVMVQND
;
A
#
# COMPACT_ATOMS: atom_id res chain seq x y z
N MET A 1 -22.47 -6.52 -5.79
CA MET A 1 -21.34 -5.98 -6.59
C MET A 1 -20.70 -7.03 -7.49
N THR A 2 -20.42 -8.23 -7.00
CA THR A 2 -19.70 -9.26 -7.77
C THR A 2 -20.50 -10.55 -7.97
N ASP A 3 -21.79 -10.56 -7.60
CA ASP A 3 -22.69 -11.72 -7.66
C ASP A 3 -22.09 -13.02 -7.06
N GLY A 4 -21.28 -12.85 -6.01
CA GLY A 4 -20.56 -13.95 -5.36
C GLY A 4 -19.34 -14.47 -6.09
N LEU A 5 -18.97 -13.89 -7.24
CA LEU A 5 -17.82 -14.33 -8.04
C LEU A 5 -16.47 -13.86 -7.49
N GLY A 6 -16.46 -12.84 -6.65
CA GLY A 6 -15.24 -12.18 -6.16
C GLY A 6 -14.76 -11.04 -7.07
N ALA A 7 -13.76 -10.32 -6.62
CA ALA A 7 -13.17 -9.20 -7.34
C ALA A 7 -12.20 -9.68 -8.44
N ASP A 8 -12.17 -9.03 -9.59
CA ASP A 8 -11.20 -9.36 -10.64
C ASP A 8 -9.78 -9.00 -10.24
N GLY A 9 -9.62 -7.94 -9.42
CA GLY A 9 -8.33 -7.52 -8.87
C GLY A 9 -8.43 -6.97 -7.46
N VAL A 10 -7.45 -7.26 -6.62
CA VAL A 10 -7.27 -6.71 -5.26
C VAL A 10 -5.87 -6.15 -5.12
N ILE A 11 -5.77 -4.94 -4.58
CA ILE A 11 -4.48 -4.30 -4.28
C ILE A 11 -4.30 -4.25 -2.77
N ILE A 12 -3.20 -4.78 -2.26
CA ILE A 12 -2.81 -4.72 -0.85
C ILE A 12 -1.88 -3.53 -0.66
N CYS A 13 -2.33 -2.52 0.10
CA CYS A 13 -1.58 -1.27 0.34
C CYS A 13 -1.13 -1.08 1.79
N GLY A 14 -1.42 -2.02 2.68
CA GLY A 14 -1.09 -1.95 4.10
C GLY A 14 -1.76 -3.08 4.88
N GLY A 15 -1.49 -3.15 6.18
CA GLY A 15 -1.99 -4.18 7.10
C GLY A 15 -0.95 -5.21 7.48
N GLY A 16 -1.32 -6.13 8.36
CA GLY A 16 -0.49 -7.27 8.79
C GLY A 16 -0.53 -8.45 7.81
N ASP A 17 -0.01 -9.58 8.25
CA ASP A 17 0.09 -10.79 7.42
C ASP A 17 -1.28 -11.36 6.99
N GLU A 18 -2.32 -11.10 7.78
CA GLU A 18 -3.69 -11.55 7.52
C GLU A 18 -4.31 -10.94 6.25
N VAL A 19 -3.89 -9.73 5.85
CA VAL A 19 -4.47 -9.07 4.68
C VAL A 19 -4.16 -9.79 3.38
N PHE A 20 -3.06 -10.53 3.33
CA PHE A 20 -2.73 -11.36 2.17
C PHE A 20 -3.75 -12.49 1.98
N THR A 21 -4.08 -13.19 3.08
CA THR A 21 -5.10 -14.23 3.08
C THR A 21 -6.46 -13.67 2.67
N GLN A 22 -6.85 -12.52 3.22
CA GLN A 22 -8.09 -11.82 2.87
C GLN A 22 -8.12 -11.47 1.38
N ALA A 23 -7.05 -10.93 0.84
CA ALA A 23 -6.96 -10.56 -0.57
C ALA A 23 -7.11 -11.77 -1.50
N VAL A 24 -6.46 -12.89 -1.16
CA VAL A 24 -6.59 -14.15 -1.92
C VAL A 24 -8.01 -14.69 -1.86
N ASP A 25 -8.72 -14.53 -0.73
CA ASP A 25 -10.13 -14.96 -0.61
C ASP A 25 -11.09 -14.07 -1.39
N MET A 26 -10.81 -12.77 -1.44
CA MET A 26 -11.65 -11.78 -2.11
C MET A 26 -11.59 -11.86 -3.63
N VAL A 27 -10.48 -12.30 -4.21
CA VAL A 27 -10.34 -12.33 -5.67
C VAL A 27 -11.09 -13.48 -6.30
N ARG A 28 -11.53 -13.23 -7.54
CA ARG A 28 -12.30 -14.15 -8.32
C ARG A 28 -11.59 -15.50 -8.51
N TYR A 29 -12.35 -16.56 -8.33
CA TYR A 29 -11.88 -17.92 -8.55
C TYR A 29 -11.44 -18.11 -10.01
N GLY A 30 -10.28 -18.72 -10.19
CA GLY A 30 -9.76 -19.12 -11.50
C GLY A 30 -8.99 -18.05 -12.27
N ILE A 31 -9.27 -16.75 -12.07
CA ILE A 31 -8.67 -15.66 -12.88
C ILE A 31 -8.33 -14.39 -12.09
N GLY A 32 -8.61 -14.35 -10.79
CA GLY A 32 -8.41 -13.15 -9.98
C GLY A 32 -6.93 -12.79 -9.80
N THR A 33 -6.63 -11.49 -9.73
CA THR A 33 -5.27 -10.97 -9.55
C THR A 33 -5.13 -10.27 -8.20
N VAL A 34 -4.11 -10.64 -7.42
CA VAL A 34 -3.67 -9.92 -6.22
C VAL A 34 -2.40 -9.16 -6.54
N SER A 35 -2.40 -7.86 -6.34
CA SER A 35 -1.22 -7.00 -6.46
C SER A 35 -0.81 -6.49 -5.09
N ASN A 36 0.34 -6.92 -4.60
CA ASN A 36 0.86 -6.48 -3.31
C ASN A 36 1.87 -5.36 -3.48
N VAL A 37 1.56 -4.19 -2.91
CA VAL A 37 2.49 -3.05 -2.78
C VAL A 37 2.79 -2.75 -1.30
N ASN A 38 2.32 -3.62 -0.40
CA ASN A 38 2.60 -3.53 1.03
C ASN A 38 4.01 -4.04 1.33
N TYR A 39 4.67 -3.39 2.28
CA TYR A 39 5.92 -3.87 2.86
C TYR A 39 5.61 -4.62 4.16
N TYR A 40 5.90 -5.90 4.18
CA TYR A 40 5.80 -6.72 5.39
C TYR A 40 7.14 -6.67 6.12
N GLY A 41 7.14 -6.08 7.31
CA GLY A 41 8.33 -5.99 8.15
C GLY A 41 8.64 -7.31 8.86
N GLY A 42 9.88 -7.42 9.38
CA GLY A 42 10.31 -8.58 10.16
C GLY A 42 10.85 -9.73 9.33
N THR A 43 10.95 -10.89 9.99
CA THR A 43 11.41 -12.16 9.41
C THR A 43 10.30 -13.20 9.51
N GLY A 44 10.21 -14.10 8.55
CA GLY A 44 9.20 -15.15 8.55
C GLY A 44 8.59 -15.37 7.18
N SER A 45 7.37 -15.90 7.17
CA SER A 45 6.64 -16.24 5.96
C SER A 45 5.22 -15.73 6.03
N ILE A 46 4.68 -15.32 4.88
CA ILE A 46 3.26 -15.06 4.70
C ILE A 46 2.62 -16.35 4.21
N GLY A 47 1.65 -16.86 4.97
CA GLY A 47 0.96 -18.09 4.63
C GLY A 47 0.07 -17.93 3.40
N TYR A 48 0.18 -18.85 2.44
CA TYR A 48 -0.76 -18.92 1.32
C TYR A 48 -1.98 -19.76 1.73
N PRO A 49 -3.21 -19.21 1.66
CA PRO A 49 -4.40 -19.91 2.09
C PRO A 49 -4.78 -21.04 1.13
N LYS A 50 -5.05 -22.22 1.66
CA LYS A 50 -5.52 -23.37 0.88
C LYS A 50 -7.01 -23.28 0.56
N PHE A 51 -7.81 -22.81 1.51
CA PHE A 51 -9.29 -22.83 1.52
C PHE A 51 -9.91 -24.18 1.20
N SER A 52 -11.18 -24.35 1.53
CA SER A 52 -11.94 -25.56 1.23
C SER A 52 -11.96 -25.85 -0.27
N GLY A 53 -11.64 -27.09 -0.64
CA GLY A 53 -11.66 -27.52 -2.04
C GLY A 53 -10.57 -26.93 -2.93
N GLY A 54 -9.48 -26.40 -2.35
CA GLY A 54 -8.36 -25.85 -3.12
C GLY A 54 -8.64 -24.51 -3.79
N ARG A 55 -9.70 -23.81 -3.39
CA ARG A 55 -10.09 -22.52 -3.99
C ARG A 55 -8.99 -21.46 -3.96
N GLY A 56 -8.17 -21.44 -2.91
CA GLY A 56 -7.03 -20.55 -2.81
C GLY A 56 -5.95 -20.80 -3.88
N MET A 57 -5.89 -22.02 -4.41
CA MET A 57 -4.84 -22.45 -5.36
C MET A 57 -5.28 -22.36 -6.82
N ALA A 58 -6.54 -22.05 -7.10
CA ALA A 58 -7.08 -22.15 -8.45
C ALA A 58 -6.86 -20.87 -9.25
N GLY A 59 -5.94 -20.91 -10.19
CA GLY A 59 -5.78 -19.96 -11.29
C GLY A 59 -5.58 -18.48 -10.96
N LYS A 60 -5.21 -18.16 -9.71
CA LYS A 60 -5.00 -16.77 -9.26
C LYS A 60 -3.59 -16.29 -9.61
N THR A 61 -3.49 -15.03 -10.02
CA THR A 61 -2.20 -14.39 -10.28
C THR A 61 -1.83 -13.51 -9.09
N ILE A 62 -0.59 -13.64 -8.61
CA ILE A 62 -0.08 -12.86 -7.49
C ILE A 62 1.16 -12.09 -7.94
N HIS A 63 1.08 -10.77 -7.85
CA HIS A 63 2.21 -9.88 -8.07
C HIS A 63 2.73 -9.37 -6.73
N MET A 64 3.96 -9.73 -6.40
CA MET A 64 4.68 -9.24 -5.23
C MET A 64 5.77 -8.29 -5.70
N GLU A 65 5.60 -7.00 -5.46
CA GLU A 65 6.55 -6.01 -5.96
C GLU A 65 6.94 -4.98 -4.89
N LEU A 66 8.23 -4.71 -4.83
CA LEU A 66 8.75 -3.48 -4.25
C LEU A 66 9.04 -2.47 -5.35
N ALA A 67 8.79 -1.21 -5.06
CA ALA A 67 9.11 -0.14 -5.98
C ALA A 67 10.61 -0.18 -6.30
N ARG A 68 10.97 -0.48 -7.53
CA ARG A 68 12.35 -0.40 -7.98
C ARG A 68 12.83 1.03 -7.80
N GLY A 69 13.91 1.22 -7.05
CA GLY A 69 14.53 2.53 -6.85
C GLY A 69 15.26 3.02 -8.11
N GLY A 70 16.05 4.07 -7.93
CA GLY A 70 16.96 4.59 -8.92
C GLY A 70 16.51 5.93 -9.52
N ARG A 71 17.52 6.64 -10.05
CA ARG A 71 17.40 8.00 -10.56
C ARG A 71 16.31 8.15 -11.63
N ALA A 72 16.29 7.25 -12.59
CA ALA A 72 15.31 7.31 -13.70
C ALA A 72 13.86 7.26 -13.22
N ARG A 73 13.58 6.52 -12.15
CA ARG A 73 12.24 6.47 -11.56
C ARG A 73 11.90 7.77 -10.83
N ILE A 74 12.83 8.30 -10.05
CA ILE A 74 12.65 9.58 -9.37
C ILE A 74 12.40 10.70 -10.38
N GLU A 75 13.21 10.78 -11.44
CA GLU A 75 13.01 11.76 -12.52
C GLU A 75 11.63 11.65 -13.18
N ARG A 76 11.15 10.41 -13.41
CA ARG A 76 9.81 10.19 -13.96
C ARG A 76 8.73 10.69 -13.02
N MET A 77 8.84 10.41 -11.73
CA MET A 77 7.88 10.86 -10.72
C MET A 77 7.89 12.39 -10.57
N LEU A 78 9.08 13.02 -10.57
CA LEU A 78 9.20 14.47 -10.55
C LEU A 78 8.56 15.13 -11.77
N LYS A 79 8.71 14.54 -12.96
CA LYS A 79 8.00 15.00 -14.16
C LYS A 79 6.48 14.92 -14.00
N MET A 80 5.95 13.88 -13.37
CA MET A 80 4.52 13.78 -13.10
C MET A 80 4.02 14.94 -12.22
N VAL A 81 4.81 15.32 -11.20
CA VAL A 81 4.51 16.47 -10.35
C VAL A 81 4.66 17.79 -11.14
N GLN A 82 5.75 17.95 -11.86
CA GLN A 82 6.06 19.15 -12.67
C GLN A 82 4.95 19.44 -13.69
N TYR A 83 4.43 18.41 -14.36
CA TYR A 83 3.35 18.54 -15.34
C TYR A 83 1.96 18.44 -14.73
N LYS A 84 1.85 18.56 -13.39
CA LYS A 84 0.57 18.55 -12.64
C LYS A 84 -0.29 17.31 -12.89
N ARG A 85 0.33 16.18 -13.21
CA ARG A 85 -0.36 14.88 -13.36
C ARG A 85 -0.69 14.25 -12.00
N VAL A 86 0.15 14.56 -11.01
CA VAL A 86 -0.02 14.13 -9.61
C VAL A 86 0.32 15.31 -8.73
N ASP A 87 -0.48 15.53 -7.71
CA ASP A 87 -0.24 16.55 -6.68
C ASP A 87 -0.10 15.86 -5.31
N PRO A 88 1.13 15.52 -4.90
CA PRO A 88 1.35 14.88 -3.60
C PRO A 88 1.08 15.82 -2.42
N GLY A 89 1.05 17.13 -2.65
CA GLY A 89 0.73 18.12 -1.62
C GLY A 89 -0.68 17.95 -1.04
N LYS A 90 -1.61 17.39 -1.81
CA LYS A 90 -2.97 17.09 -1.34
C LYS A 90 -3.03 16.00 -0.27
N MET A 91 -1.99 15.20 -0.14
CA MET A 91 -1.90 14.17 0.91
C MET A 91 -1.42 14.74 2.24
N VAL A 92 -0.83 15.94 2.25
CA VAL A 92 -0.31 16.57 3.46
C VAL A 92 -1.45 17.14 4.28
N THR A 93 -1.76 16.50 5.40
CA THR A 93 -2.81 16.90 6.33
C THR A 93 -2.29 17.72 7.50
N HIS A 94 -1.05 17.48 7.91
CA HIS A 94 -0.43 18.14 9.05
C HIS A 94 0.89 18.79 8.62
N ARG A 95 1.02 20.10 8.91
CA ARG A 95 2.21 20.90 8.60
C ARG A 95 2.79 21.44 9.89
N LEU A 96 4.05 21.15 10.11
CA LEU A 96 4.83 21.65 11.23
C LEU A 96 5.98 22.50 10.68
N HIS A 97 6.36 23.54 11.40
CA HIS A 97 7.40 24.47 11.00
C HIS A 97 8.58 24.39 11.96
N GLY A 98 9.79 24.34 11.41
CA GLY A 98 11.04 24.21 12.15
C GLY A 98 11.48 22.77 12.36
N LEU A 99 12.79 22.52 12.29
CA LEU A 99 13.36 21.18 12.50
C LEU A 99 13.21 20.66 13.93
N ASP A 100 13.00 21.53 14.90
CA ASP A 100 12.67 21.20 16.29
C ASP A 100 11.34 20.43 16.41
N LYS A 101 10.49 20.47 15.38
CA LYS A 101 9.20 19.78 15.32
C LYS A 101 9.26 18.36 14.74
N VAL A 102 10.44 17.86 14.42
CA VAL A 102 10.59 16.50 13.84
C VAL A 102 10.10 15.43 14.83
N GLU A 103 10.40 15.56 16.12
CA GLU A 103 9.95 14.61 17.13
C GLU A 103 8.43 14.59 17.25
N GLU A 104 7.79 15.75 17.28
CA GLU A 104 6.32 15.88 17.26
C GLU A 104 5.71 15.23 16.00
N ALA A 105 6.35 15.39 14.85
CA ALA A 105 5.91 14.76 13.60
C ALA A 105 5.98 13.22 13.67
N LEU A 106 7.02 12.66 14.29
CA LEU A 106 7.17 11.22 14.49
C LEU A 106 6.12 10.68 15.47
N GLU A 107 5.83 11.40 16.55
CA GLU A 107 4.78 11.06 17.51
C GLU A 107 3.40 11.05 16.84
N LEU A 108 3.08 12.05 16.03
CA LEU A 108 1.85 12.06 15.23
C LEU A 108 1.75 10.84 14.31
N MET A 109 2.86 10.46 13.64
CA MET A 109 2.91 9.28 12.79
C MET A 109 2.77 7.97 13.56
N HIS A 110 3.22 7.94 14.82
CA HIS A 110 3.09 6.78 15.70
C HIS A 110 1.63 6.61 16.18
N HIS A 111 1.01 7.68 16.64
CA HIS A 111 -0.36 7.65 17.18
C HIS A 111 -1.44 7.57 16.11
N LYS A 112 -1.16 8.02 14.90
CA LYS A 112 -2.04 7.98 13.71
C LYS A 112 -3.47 8.43 14.00
N PRO A 113 -3.70 9.70 14.37
CA PRO A 113 -5.05 10.21 14.50
C PRO A 113 -5.83 10.00 13.19
N LYS A 114 -7.16 9.91 13.28
CA LYS A 114 -8.02 9.50 12.14
C LYS A 114 -7.95 10.42 10.93
N ASP A 115 -7.64 11.68 11.14
CA ASP A 115 -7.50 12.71 10.10
C ASP A 115 -6.09 12.83 9.54
N LEU A 116 -5.13 12.03 10.05
CA LEU A 116 -3.76 12.06 9.60
C LEU A 116 -3.56 11.16 8.37
N VAL A 117 -3.17 11.77 7.26
CA VAL A 117 -2.69 11.05 6.07
C VAL A 117 -1.18 11.21 5.94
N LYS A 118 -0.68 12.46 5.98
CA LYS A 118 0.76 12.74 5.86
C LYS A 118 1.15 13.94 6.70
N VAL A 119 2.20 13.79 7.50
CA VAL A 119 2.86 14.90 8.19
C VAL A 119 4.00 15.44 7.30
N MET A 120 4.15 16.73 7.29
CA MET A 120 5.27 17.43 6.66
C MET A 120 5.90 18.38 7.69
N VAL A 121 7.21 18.32 7.83
CA VAL A 121 8.00 19.34 8.55
C VAL A 121 8.66 20.22 7.52
N GLN A 122 8.36 21.50 7.56
CA GLN A 122 8.96 22.49 6.67
C GLN A 122 10.09 23.18 7.41
N ASN A 123 11.26 23.19 6.79
CA ASN A 123 12.40 23.97 7.27
C ASN A 123 12.25 25.38 6.68
N ASP A 124 12.17 26.37 7.55
CA ASP A 124 12.03 27.78 7.18
C ASP A 124 13.41 28.36 6.83
#